data_c4b3a9ee80aa68eb569f427e25166d04
#
_entry.id   c4b3a9ee80aa68eb569f427e25166d04
#
_cell.length_a   1.000
_cell.length_b   1.000
_cell.length_c   1.000
_cell.angle_alpha   90.00
_cell.angle_beta   90.00
_cell.angle_gamma   90.00
#
_symmetry.space_group_name_H-M   'P 1'
#
loop_
_entity.id
_entity.type
_entity.pdbx_description
1 polymer ?
#
loop_
_entity_poly.entity_id
_entity_poly.type
_entity_poly.pdbx_seq_one_letter_code
_entity_poly.pdbx_strand_id
1 'polypeptide(L)'
;MNERDDTELLRLYVQREAATEEAFAAIVARHGQMVFNTCLRILGNAAQAEDAAQATFMVLARRANAVSGALAPFLHGVAVNAAR
;
A
#
# COMPACT_ATOMS: atom_id res chain seq x y z
N MET A 1 3.44 -19.78 -5.58
CA MET A 1 3.35 -18.72 -4.60
C MET A 1 4.32 -17.60 -4.93
N ASN A 2 3.92 -16.36 -4.71
CA ASN A 2 4.77 -15.23 -4.99
C ASN A 2 5.74 -14.98 -3.83
N GLU A 3 7.03 -15.21 -4.08
CA GLU A 3 8.07 -15.05 -3.07
C GLU A 3 8.84 -13.74 -3.23
N ARG A 4 8.40 -12.87 -4.14
CA ARG A 4 9.09 -11.62 -4.39
C ARG A 4 8.98 -10.70 -3.18
N ASP A 5 10.04 -9.95 -2.91
CA ASP A 5 10.02 -8.97 -1.83
C ASP A 5 9.41 -7.65 -2.33
N ASP A 6 9.20 -6.73 -1.40
CA ASP A 6 8.57 -5.45 -1.71
C ASP A 6 9.37 -4.64 -2.73
N THR A 7 10.70 -4.70 -2.64
CA THR A 7 11.56 -3.93 -3.56
C THR A 7 11.33 -4.40 -4.99
N GLU A 8 11.27 -5.72 -5.19
CA GLU A 8 11.04 -6.25 -6.53
C GLU A 8 9.64 -5.94 -7.02
N LEU A 9 8.63 -6.04 -6.14
CA LEU A 9 7.26 -5.73 -6.52
C LEU A 9 7.11 -4.27 -6.93
N LEU A 10 7.73 -3.36 -6.17
CA LEU A 10 7.71 -1.94 -6.54
C LEU A 10 8.39 -1.70 -7.87
N ARG A 11 9.53 -2.37 -8.09
CA ARG A 11 10.26 -2.21 -9.35
C ARG A 11 9.41 -2.62 -10.53
N LEU A 12 8.73 -3.75 -10.42
CA LEU A 12 7.85 -4.23 -11.49
C LEU A 12 6.71 -3.26 -11.75
N TYR A 13 6.14 -2.71 -10.68
CA TYR A 13 5.05 -1.77 -10.82
C TYR A 13 5.51 -0.46 -11.47
N VAL A 14 6.64 0.07 -11.02
CA VAL A 14 7.17 1.33 -11.55
C VAL A 14 7.52 1.19 -13.03
N GLN A 15 8.06 0.05 -13.43
CA GLN A 15 8.44 -0.19 -14.82
C GLN A 15 7.26 -0.42 -15.74
N ARG A 16 6.07 -0.65 -15.19
CA ARG A 16 4.86 -0.87 -15.99
C ARG A 16 5.01 -2.04 -16.95
N GLU A 17 5.63 -3.11 -16.46
CA GLU A 17 5.78 -4.33 -17.25
C GLU A 17 4.54 -5.19 -17.17
N ALA A 18 4.55 -6.34 -17.84
CA ALA A 18 3.38 -7.22 -17.96
C ALA A 18 2.82 -7.66 -16.60
N ALA A 19 3.64 -7.70 -15.55
CA ALA A 19 3.22 -8.14 -14.23
C ALA A 19 2.79 -6.99 -13.31
N THR A 20 2.54 -5.80 -13.87
CA THR A 20 2.25 -4.61 -13.07
C THR A 20 1.05 -4.80 -12.14
N GLU A 21 -0.06 -5.32 -12.67
CA GLU A 21 -1.27 -5.50 -11.85
C GLU A 21 -1.06 -6.57 -10.79
N GLU A 22 -0.36 -7.64 -11.14
CA GLU A 22 -0.07 -8.70 -10.19
C GLU A 22 0.86 -8.21 -9.09
N ALA A 23 1.86 -7.40 -9.45
CA ALA A 23 2.78 -6.85 -8.47
C ALA A 23 2.04 -5.94 -7.48
N PHE A 24 1.16 -5.08 -7.98
CA PHE A 24 0.39 -4.19 -7.11
C PHE A 24 -0.55 -4.99 -6.21
N ALA A 25 -1.24 -5.98 -6.77
CA ALA A 25 -2.13 -6.83 -5.99
C ALA A 25 -1.39 -7.58 -4.89
N ALA A 26 -0.16 -8.02 -5.15
CA ALA A 26 0.65 -8.69 -4.14
C ALA A 26 1.01 -7.73 -3.00
N ILE A 27 1.31 -6.47 -3.32
CA ILE A 27 1.59 -5.47 -2.30
C ILE A 27 0.36 -5.24 -1.43
N VAL A 28 -0.81 -5.09 -2.05
CA VAL A 28 -2.06 -4.89 -1.31
C VAL A 28 -2.36 -6.10 -0.43
N ALA A 29 -2.18 -7.30 -0.96
CA ALA A 29 -2.43 -8.52 -0.18
C ALA A 29 -1.50 -8.61 1.03
N ARG A 30 -0.24 -8.21 0.85
CA ARG A 30 0.76 -8.30 1.92
C ARG A 30 0.56 -7.26 3.00
N HIS A 31 0.19 -6.04 2.62
CA HIS A 31 0.17 -4.90 3.54
C HIS A 31 -1.23 -4.40 3.87
N GLY A 32 -2.27 -4.91 3.21
CA GLY A 32 -3.62 -4.40 3.36
C GLY A 32 -4.13 -4.44 4.78
N GLN A 33 -3.86 -5.53 5.50
CA GLN A 33 -4.36 -5.67 6.87
C GLN A 33 -3.73 -4.63 7.79
N MET A 34 -2.43 -4.41 7.66
CA MET A 34 -1.73 -3.41 8.48
C MET A 34 -2.29 -2.00 8.20
N VAL A 35 -2.47 -1.69 6.91
CA VAL A 35 -3.01 -0.38 6.51
C VAL A 35 -4.41 -0.20 7.06
N PHE A 36 -5.28 -1.20 6.89
CA PHE A 36 -6.64 -1.13 7.40
C PHE A 36 -6.66 -0.95 8.92
N ASN A 37 -5.85 -1.74 9.63
CA ASN A 37 -5.81 -1.67 11.08
C ASN A 37 -5.33 -0.32 11.58
N THR A 38 -4.35 0.27 10.89
CA THR A 38 -3.87 1.61 11.23
C THR A 38 -5.01 2.63 11.09
N CYS A 39 -5.73 2.59 9.99
CA CYS A 39 -6.85 3.49 9.75
C CYS A 39 -7.98 3.25 10.76
N LEU A 40 -8.24 1.99 11.07
CA LEU A 40 -9.32 1.66 12.02
C LEU A 40 -9.04 2.21 13.42
N ARG A 41 -7.77 2.12 13.85
CA ARG A 41 -7.39 2.65 15.17
C ARG A 41 -7.62 4.15 15.26
N ILE A 42 -7.41 4.86 14.16
CA ILE A 42 -7.55 6.32 14.16
C ILE A 42 -9.03 6.72 14.00
N LEU A 43 -9.74 6.07 13.10
CA LEU A 43 -11.10 6.48 12.74
C LEU A 43 -12.18 5.82 13.59
N GLY A 44 -11.92 4.61 14.08
CA GLY A 44 -12.90 3.90 14.91
C GLY A 44 -14.15 3.43 14.17
N ASN A 45 -14.12 3.44 12.84
CA ASN A 45 -15.25 3.07 12.00
C ASN A 45 -14.74 2.27 10.82
N ALA A 46 -15.27 1.07 10.64
CA ALA A 46 -14.78 0.14 9.64
C ALA A 46 -14.97 0.66 8.21
N ALA A 47 -16.10 1.27 7.92
CA ALA A 47 -16.34 1.78 6.56
C ALA A 47 -15.41 2.92 6.23
N GLN A 48 -15.20 3.84 7.17
CA GLN A 48 -14.26 4.94 6.98
C GLN A 48 -12.82 4.44 6.89
N ALA A 49 -12.48 3.43 7.68
CA ALA A 49 -11.15 2.84 7.63
C ALA A 49 -10.89 2.18 6.27
N GLU A 50 -11.89 1.54 5.70
CA GLU A 50 -11.75 0.94 4.38
C GLU A 50 -11.50 2.00 3.31
N ASP A 51 -12.24 3.10 3.38
CA ASP A 51 -12.04 4.20 2.44
C ASP A 51 -10.64 4.79 2.58
N ALA A 52 -10.16 4.98 3.80
CA ALA A 52 -8.82 5.52 4.03
C ALA A 52 -7.74 4.53 3.58
N ALA A 53 -7.97 3.23 3.75
CA ALA A 53 -7.04 2.21 3.28
C ALA A 53 -6.96 2.22 1.77
N GLN A 54 -8.09 2.34 1.07
CA GLN A 54 -8.09 2.45 -0.38
C GLN A 54 -7.33 3.69 -0.84
N ALA A 55 -7.56 4.82 -0.17
CA ALA A 55 -6.85 6.06 -0.49
C ALA A 55 -5.34 5.89 -0.31
N THR A 56 -4.93 5.14 0.71
CA THR A 56 -3.51 4.86 0.94
C THR A 56 -2.88 4.16 -0.26
N PHE A 57 -3.54 3.13 -0.78
CA PHE A 57 -3.01 2.40 -1.92
C PHE A 57 -3.12 3.20 -3.22
N MET A 58 -4.06 4.13 -3.32
CA MET A 58 -4.11 5.04 -4.46
C MET A 58 -2.91 6.00 -4.44
N VAL A 59 -2.51 6.46 -3.26
CA VAL A 59 -1.29 7.26 -3.14
C VAL A 59 -0.08 6.45 -3.58
N LEU A 60 0.02 5.20 -3.14
CA LEU A 60 1.11 4.34 -3.58
C LEU A 60 1.12 4.19 -5.09
N ALA A 61 -0.05 4.00 -5.70
CA ALA A 61 -0.14 3.84 -7.16
C ALA A 61 0.44 5.04 -7.90
N ARG A 62 0.25 6.24 -7.37
CA ARG A 62 0.75 7.47 -7.99
C ARG A 62 2.21 7.76 -7.68
N ARG A 63 2.69 7.31 -6.53
CA ARG A 63 3.99 7.74 -6.00
C ARG A 63 4.93 6.57 -5.75
N ALA A 64 4.70 5.46 -6.41
CA ALA A 64 5.51 4.25 -6.19
C ALA A 64 6.99 4.51 -6.45
N ASN A 65 7.31 5.35 -7.45
CA ASN A 65 8.71 5.64 -7.78
C ASN A 65 9.37 6.58 -6.78
N ALA A 66 8.61 7.18 -5.87
CA ALA A 66 9.15 8.05 -4.84
C ALA A 66 9.44 7.31 -3.53
N VAL A 67 9.08 6.03 -3.46
CA VAL A 67 9.33 5.25 -2.24
C VAL A 67 10.81 4.95 -2.14
N SER A 68 11.40 5.31 -1.00
CA SER A 68 12.78 4.95 -0.68
C SER A 68 12.76 4.23 0.65
N GLY A 69 13.61 3.20 0.77
CA GLY A 69 13.63 2.38 1.96
C GLY A 69 12.50 1.36 1.97
N ALA A 70 12.11 0.91 3.14
CA ALA A 70 11.12 -0.14 3.29
C ALA A 70 9.72 0.37 2.98
N LEU A 71 8.92 -0.47 2.35
CA LEU A 71 7.57 -0.11 1.94
C LEU A 71 6.61 0.02 3.11
N ALA A 72 6.73 -0.85 4.14
CA ALA A 72 5.79 -0.83 5.25
C ALA A 72 5.76 0.50 6.00
N PRO A 73 6.92 1.10 6.37
CA PRO A 73 6.88 2.42 6.99
C PRO A 73 6.29 3.50 6.09
N PHE A 74 6.56 3.43 4.79
CA PHE A 74 5.96 4.37 3.84
C PHE A 74 4.44 4.27 3.87
N LEU A 75 3.92 3.06 3.76
CA LEU A 75 2.48 2.83 3.77
C LEU A 75 1.85 3.24 5.10
N HIS A 76 2.52 2.94 6.22
CA HIS A 76 2.03 3.34 7.52
C HIS A 76 1.88 4.86 7.62
N GLY A 77 2.89 5.60 7.16
CA GLY A 77 2.84 7.06 7.18
C GLY A 77 1.70 7.60 6.33
N VAL A 78 1.51 7.03 5.13
CA VAL A 78 0.42 7.48 4.26
C VAL A 78 -0.92 7.14 4.89
N ALA A 79 -1.06 5.97 5.52
CA ALA A 79 -2.31 5.56 6.16
C ALA A 79 -2.67 6.50 7.31
N VAL A 80 -1.70 6.89 8.12
CA VAL A 80 -1.92 7.84 9.21
C VAL A 80 -2.45 9.16 8.65
N ASN A 81 -1.83 9.65 7.58
CA ASN A 81 -2.28 10.90 6.96
C ASN A 81 -3.67 10.77 6.34
N ALA A 82 -3.95 9.64 5.70
CA ALA A 82 -5.25 9.42 5.07
C ALA A 82 -6.38 9.32 6.09
N ALA A 83 -6.08 8.87 7.29
CA ALA A 83 -7.09 8.64 8.34
C ALA A 83 -7.32 9.87 9.23
N ARG A 84 -6.53 10.89 9.08
CA ARG A 84 -6.69 12.11 9.89
C ARG A 84 -7.75 13.04 9.35
#